data_446e72b5f8e3d2e3f7833259bf7c9a1d
#
_entry.id   446e72b5f8e3d2e3f7833259bf7c9a1d
#
_cell.length_a   1.000
_cell.length_b   1.000
_cell.length_c   1.000
_cell.angle_alpha   90.00
_cell.angle_beta   90.00
_cell.angle_gamma   90.00
#
_symmetry.space_group_name_H-M   'P 1'
#
loop_
_entity.id
_entity.type
_entity.pdbx_description
1 polymer ?
#
loop_
_entity_poly.entity_id
_entity_poly.type
_entity_poly.pdbx_seq_one_letter_code
_entity_poly.pdbx_strand_id
1 'polypeptide(L)'
;MSRNRSPHRLRSAAVVAAVVGVVGLGFFLFNNLIPNSIKENVLGAPITIPAQYADLIKDATTRCPAISKELFAAQMHAESSFNPMAESPAGAQGIAQFMPYTWKHYGIDADGDGLADVWNPVDAIHSAARMNCINRKLVKGLDGPRIKHTFAAYNAGVGSVLEYGGIPPFPETQ
;
A
#
# COMPACT_ATOMS: atom_id res chain seq x y z
N MET A 1 29.00 35.61 14.67
CA MET A 1 27.58 35.18 14.79
C MET A 1 27.48 33.74 14.32
N SER A 2 27.51 32.80 15.25
CA SER A 2 27.49 31.36 15.02
C SER A 2 26.02 30.90 14.99
N ARG A 3 25.55 30.33 13.87
CA ARG A 3 24.20 29.70 13.76
C ARG A 3 24.28 28.29 14.30
N ASN A 4 23.72 28.10 15.46
CA ASN A 4 23.50 26.80 16.12
C ASN A 4 22.46 26.01 15.34
N ARG A 5 22.86 24.94 14.62
CA ARG A 5 21.96 23.99 13.96
C ARG A 5 21.61 22.89 14.94
N SER A 6 20.35 22.83 15.32
CA SER A 6 19.81 21.86 16.28
C SER A 6 19.90 20.41 15.76
N PRO A 7 20.26 19.42 16.60
CA PRO A 7 20.51 18.02 16.20
C PRO A 7 19.23 17.16 16.06
N HIS A 8 18.02 17.75 16.12
CA HIS A 8 16.77 16.99 16.13
C HIS A 8 16.29 16.46 14.77
N ARG A 9 16.86 16.93 13.65
CA ARG A 9 16.43 16.47 12.30
C ARG A 9 17.03 15.13 11.86
N LEU A 10 18.12 14.68 12.46
CA LEU A 10 18.81 13.44 12.07
C LEU A 10 18.21 12.17 12.69
N ARG A 11 17.47 12.28 13.79
CA ARG A 11 16.90 11.10 14.46
C ARG A 11 15.60 10.58 13.82
N SER A 12 14.82 11.46 13.17
CA SER A 12 13.57 11.08 12.51
C SER A 12 13.81 10.33 11.19
N ALA A 13 14.85 10.66 10.43
CA ALA A 13 15.18 9.99 9.19
C ALA A 13 15.68 8.55 9.40
N ALA A 14 16.41 8.29 10.48
CA ALA A 14 16.96 6.97 10.77
C ALA A 14 15.91 5.95 11.23
N VAL A 15 14.85 6.40 11.91
CA VAL A 15 13.75 5.52 12.37
C VAL A 15 12.81 5.17 11.20
N VAL A 16 12.57 6.10 10.27
CA VAL A 16 11.78 5.83 9.07
C VAL A 16 12.51 4.85 8.14
N ALA A 17 13.83 4.97 8.01
CA ALA A 17 14.62 4.05 7.19
C ALA A 17 14.66 2.61 7.72
N ALA A 18 14.58 2.41 9.04
CA ALA A 18 14.62 1.08 9.65
C ALA A 18 13.28 0.31 9.51
N VAL A 19 12.15 1.00 9.48
CA VAL A 19 10.82 0.38 9.32
C VAL A 19 10.55 0.00 7.85
N VAL A 20 11.11 0.74 6.91
CA VAL A 20 10.98 0.54 5.46
C VAL A 20 11.79 -0.68 4.97
N GLY A 21 12.90 -1.02 5.65
CA GLY A 21 13.84 -2.05 5.17
C GLY A 21 13.32 -3.50 5.16
N VAL A 22 12.26 -3.84 5.86
CA VAL A 22 11.85 -5.25 6.07
C VAL A 22 10.79 -5.69 5.07
N VAL A 23 9.87 -4.81 4.67
CA VAL A 23 8.91 -5.11 3.58
C VAL A 23 9.64 -5.12 2.23
N GLY A 24 10.61 -4.22 2.05
CA GLY A 24 11.44 -4.13 0.86
C GLY A 24 12.31 -5.35 0.59
N LEU A 25 12.73 -6.09 1.64
CA LEU A 25 13.58 -7.26 1.45
C LEU A 25 12.83 -8.39 0.72
N GLY A 26 11.57 -8.61 1.01
CA GLY A 26 10.74 -9.62 0.33
C GLY A 26 10.53 -9.28 -1.15
N PHE A 27 10.21 -8.05 -1.48
CA PHE A 27 10.02 -7.57 -2.85
C PHE A 27 11.35 -7.48 -3.61
N PHE A 28 12.43 -7.04 -2.95
CA PHE A 28 13.78 -7.01 -3.52
C PHE A 28 14.29 -8.43 -3.85
N LEU A 29 14.10 -9.40 -2.96
CA LEU A 29 14.43 -10.80 -3.21
C LEU A 29 13.58 -11.37 -4.36
N PHE A 30 12.28 -11.06 -4.41
CA PHE A 30 11.42 -11.45 -5.51
C PHE A 30 11.89 -10.88 -6.85
N ASN A 31 12.22 -9.59 -6.90
CA ASN A 31 12.65 -8.95 -8.15
C ASN A 31 14.07 -9.34 -8.62
N ASN A 32 14.98 -9.65 -7.73
CA ASN A 32 16.37 -9.91 -8.10
C ASN A 32 16.76 -11.40 -8.14
N LEU A 33 16.04 -12.29 -7.45
CA LEU A 33 16.31 -13.71 -7.46
C LEU A 33 15.45 -14.50 -8.44
N ILE A 34 14.35 -13.91 -8.97
CA ILE A 34 13.51 -14.58 -9.95
C ILE A 34 13.94 -14.18 -11.36
N PRO A 35 14.26 -15.15 -12.25
CA PRO A 35 14.57 -14.87 -13.65
C PRO A 35 13.43 -14.11 -14.34
N ASN A 36 13.76 -13.21 -15.29
CA ASN A 36 12.78 -12.40 -16.00
C ASN A 36 11.72 -13.24 -16.71
N SER A 37 12.09 -14.44 -17.20
CA SER A 37 11.15 -15.40 -17.80
C SER A 37 10.08 -15.90 -16.82
N ILE A 38 10.38 -15.96 -15.52
CA ILE A 38 9.40 -16.31 -14.49
C ILE A 38 8.58 -15.08 -14.13
N LYS A 39 9.19 -13.89 -14.09
CA LYS A 39 8.46 -12.63 -13.85
C LYS A 39 7.39 -12.37 -14.90
N GLU A 40 7.70 -12.56 -16.18
CA GLU A 40 6.74 -12.39 -17.29
C GLU A 40 5.60 -13.40 -17.20
N ASN A 41 5.88 -14.64 -16.82
CA ASN A 41 4.86 -15.67 -16.64
C ASN A 41 4.01 -15.48 -15.37
N VAL A 42 4.57 -14.89 -14.30
CA VAL A 42 3.84 -14.63 -13.06
C VAL A 42 3.06 -13.31 -13.13
N LEU A 43 3.65 -12.27 -13.75
CA LEU A 43 2.98 -10.97 -13.90
C LEU A 43 1.99 -10.96 -15.10
N GLY A 44 2.15 -11.87 -16.06
CA GLY A 44 1.22 -12.04 -17.17
C GLY A 44 0.06 -13.00 -16.90
N ALA A 45 0.10 -13.79 -15.85
CA ALA A 45 -1.03 -14.63 -15.47
C ALA A 45 -2.17 -13.76 -14.89
N PRO A 46 -3.40 -13.94 -15.32
CA PRO A 46 -4.54 -13.23 -14.74
C PRO A 46 -4.62 -13.58 -13.24
N ILE A 47 -4.64 -12.54 -12.39
CA ILE A 47 -4.80 -12.73 -10.96
C ILE A 47 -6.19 -13.29 -10.71
N THR A 48 -6.25 -14.52 -10.17
CA THR A 48 -7.51 -15.13 -9.77
C THR A 48 -7.95 -14.54 -8.45
N ILE A 49 -9.03 -13.76 -8.48
CA ILE A 49 -9.66 -13.24 -7.26
C ILE A 49 -10.38 -14.41 -6.58
N PRO A 50 -10.10 -14.74 -5.30
CA PRO A 50 -10.87 -15.74 -4.57
C PRO A 50 -12.36 -15.38 -4.56
N ALA A 51 -13.23 -16.38 -4.82
CA ALA A 51 -14.66 -16.16 -5.00
C ALA A 51 -15.29 -15.39 -3.82
N GLN A 52 -14.82 -15.65 -2.60
CA GLN A 52 -15.29 -14.98 -1.39
C GLN A 52 -15.00 -13.47 -1.33
N TYR A 53 -14.03 -12.97 -2.12
CA TYR A 53 -13.66 -11.54 -2.15
C TYR A 53 -14.11 -10.84 -3.43
N ALA A 54 -14.65 -11.56 -4.42
CA ALA A 54 -14.95 -10.99 -5.73
C ALA A 54 -15.98 -9.85 -5.67
N ASP A 55 -17.09 -10.08 -4.96
CA ASP A 55 -18.14 -9.06 -4.78
C ASP A 55 -17.69 -7.94 -3.86
N LEU A 56 -16.93 -8.25 -2.81
CA LEU A 56 -16.39 -7.28 -1.87
C LEU A 56 -15.42 -6.30 -2.56
N ILE A 57 -14.50 -6.81 -3.37
CA ILE A 57 -13.56 -6.00 -4.16
C ILE A 57 -14.33 -5.15 -5.17
N LYS A 58 -15.33 -5.72 -5.84
CA LYS A 58 -16.19 -4.98 -6.76
C LYS A 58 -16.91 -3.83 -6.06
N ASP A 59 -17.51 -4.08 -4.90
CA ASP A 59 -18.23 -3.05 -4.13
C ASP A 59 -17.27 -1.95 -3.65
N ALA A 60 -16.16 -2.32 -3.04
CA ALA A 60 -15.17 -1.37 -2.55
C ALA A 60 -14.65 -0.43 -3.66
N THR A 61 -14.49 -0.93 -4.89
CA THR A 61 -14.03 -0.11 -6.03
C THR A 61 -15.11 0.79 -6.62
N THR A 62 -16.40 0.57 -6.35
CA THR A 62 -17.46 1.49 -6.80
C THR A 62 -17.27 2.89 -6.21
N ARG A 63 -16.72 3.00 -5.02
CA ARG A 63 -16.43 4.27 -4.34
C ARG A 63 -15.22 5.00 -4.93
N CYS A 64 -14.42 4.33 -5.75
CA CYS A 64 -13.24 4.88 -6.41
C CYS A 64 -13.16 4.40 -7.87
N PRO A 65 -14.06 4.83 -8.77
CA PRO A 65 -14.15 4.31 -10.14
C PRO A 65 -12.88 4.51 -10.98
N ALA A 66 -11.96 5.35 -10.50
CA ALA A 66 -10.68 5.59 -11.16
C ALA A 66 -9.63 4.49 -10.94
N ILE A 67 -9.95 3.49 -10.13
CA ILE A 67 -9.13 2.29 -9.89
C ILE A 67 -10.01 1.10 -10.26
N SER A 68 -9.60 0.38 -11.30
CA SER A 68 -10.37 -0.80 -11.72
C SER A 68 -10.28 -1.91 -10.67
N LYS A 69 -11.28 -2.80 -10.66
CA LYS A 69 -11.29 -3.95 -9.74
C LYS A 69 -10.09 -4.86 -9.94
N GLU A 70 -9.58 -4.96 -11.17
CA GLU A 70 -8.42 -5.79 -11.51
C GLU A 70 -7.14 -5.21 -10.89
N LEU A 71 -6.93 -3.89 -11.00
CA LEU A 71 -5.79 -3.21 -10.36
C LEU A 71 -5.87 -3.28 -8.84
N PHE A 72 -7.06 -3.11 -8.28
CA PHE A 72 -7.25 -3.20 -6.84
C PHE A 72 -7.07 -4.63 -6.32
N ALA A 73 -7.56 -5.62 -7.08
CA ALA A 73 -7.31 -7.03 -6.77
C ALA A 73 -5.82 -7.39 -6.86
N ALA A 74 -5.11 -6.84 -7.86
CA ALA A 74 -3.66 -7.00 -7.98
C ALA A 74 -2.93 -6.43 -6.75
N GLN A 75 -3.39 -5.29 -6.23
CA GLN A 75 -2.86 -4.74 -4.99
C GLN A 75 -3.09 -5.70 -3.81
N MET A 76 -4.32 -6.16 -3.57
CA MET A 76 -4.62 -7.09 -2.46
C MET A 76 -3.83 -8.40 -2.56
N HIS A 77 -3.60 -8.87 -3.79
CA HIS A 77 -2.74 -10.02 -4.02
C HIS A 77 -1.27 -9.72 -3.67
N ALA A 78 -0.75 -8.57 -4.07
CA ALA A 78 0.62 -8.16 -3.77
C ALA A 78 0.84 -7.94 -2.26
N GLU A 79 -0.15 -7.37 -1.54
CA GLU A 79 -0.05 -7.12 -0.10
C GLU A 79 0.02 -8.43 0.71
N SER A 80 -0.86 -9.38 0.45
CA SER A 80 -1.03 -10.56 1.32
C SER A 80 -1.36 -11.87 0.61
N SER A 81 -1.42 -11.87 -0.73
CA SER A 81 -2.02 -12.98 -1.51
C SER A 81 -3.46 -13.29 -1.06
N PHE A 82 -4.23 -12.26 -0.70
CA PHE A 82 -5.59 -12.34 -0.15
C PHE A 82 -5.70 -13.04 1.21
N ASN A 83 -4.61 -13.10 2.00
CA ASN A 83 -4.65 -13.68 3.34
C ASN A 83 -5.08 -12.63 4.37
N PRO A 84 -6.30 -12.76 4.99
CA PRO A 84 -6.77 -11.79 5.97
C PRO A 84 -6.01 -11.81 7.29
N MET A 85 -5.28 -12.89 7.56
CA MET A 85 -4.49 -13.07 8.78
C MET A 85 -2.99 -12.85 8.55
N ALA A 86 -2.63 -12.19 7.43
CA ALA A 86 -1.23 -11.89 7.15
C ALA A 86 -0.69 -10.83 8.09
N GLU A 87 0.50 -11.07 8.65
CA GLU A 87 1.25 -10.09 9.42
C GLU A 87 2.70 -10.06 8.89
N SER A 88 3.17 -8.87 8.55
CA SER A 88 4.54 -8.71 8.09
C SER A 88 5.50 -8.56 9.28
N PRO A 89 6.81 -8.84 9.08
CA PRO A 89 7.82 -8.58 10.12
C PRO A 89 7.90 -7.12 10.58
N ALA A 90 7.40 -6.18 9.77
CA ALA A 90 7.31 -4.76 10.11
C ALA A 90 6.03 -4.41 10.88
N GLY A 91 5.10 -5.38 11.08
CA GLY A 91 3.84 -5.19 11.78
C GLY A 91 2.71 -4.65 10.89
N ALA A 92 2.80 -4.80 9.56
CA ALA A 92 1.66 -4.57 8.68
C ALA A 92 0.67 -5.73 8.79
N GLN A 93 -0.63 -5.44 8.82
CA GLN A 93 -1.67 -6.37 9.26
C GLN A 93 -2.80 -6.53 8.24
N GLY A 94 -3.36 -7.73 8.20
CA GLY A 94 -4.56 -8.07 7.46
C GLY A 94 -4.36 -8.20 5.96
N ILE A 95 -5.47 -8.40 5.24
CA ILE A 95 -5.48 -8.63 3.79
C ILE A 95 -4.88 -7.47 2.98
N ALA A 96 -4.95 -6.25 3.52
CA ALA A 96 -4.49 -5.01 2.89
C ALA A 96 -3.20 -4.43 3.50
N GLN A 97 -2.56 -5.17 4.42
CA GLN A 97 -1.27 -4.84 5.04
C GLN A 97 -1.20 -3.43 5.62
N PHE A 98 -2.19 -3.05 6.40
CA PHE A 98 -2.17 -1.78 7.10
C PHE A 98 -1.17 -1.78 8.26
N MET A 99 -0.32 -0.76 8.29
CA MET A 99 0.41 -0.43 9.51
C MET A 99 -0.56 0.08 10.60
N PRO A 100 -0.34 -0.21 11.91
CA PRO A 100 -1.25 0.20 12.98
C PRO A 100 -1.55 1.70 13.01
N TYR A 101 -0.53 2.53 12.74
CA TYR A 101 -0.71 3.98 12.64
C TYR A 101 -1.62 4.35 11.47
N THR A 102 -1.42 3.72 10.30
CA THR A 102 -2.24 3.98 9.11
C THR A 102 -3.67 3.50 9.31
N TRP A 103 -3.85 2.34 9.94
CA TRP A 103 -5.18 1.82 10.29
C TRP A 103 -5.98 2.80 11.14
N LYS A 104 -5.36 3.34 12.18
CA LYS A 104 -6.01 4.33 13.06
C LYS A 104 -6.59 5.55 12.31
N HIS A 105 -6.01 5.91 11.15
CA HIS A 105 -6.41 7.09 10.37
C HIS A 105 -7.35 6.76 9.20
N TYR A 106 -7.22 5.58 8.64
CA TYR A 106 -7.93 5.18 7.41
C TYR A 106 -8.92 4.05 7.62
N GLY A 107 -8.79 3.28 8.70
CA GLY A 107 -9.70 2.19 9.04
C GLY A 107 -11.14 2.68 9.19
N ILE A 108 -12.06 1.91 8.64
CA ILE A 108 -13.51 2.12 8.77
C ILE A 108 -14.18 0.80 9.14
N ASP A 109 -15.24 0.90 9.92
CA ASP A 109 -16.23 -0.13 10.10
C ASP A 109 -17.11 -0.15 8.84
N ALA A 110 -16.90 -1.11 7.98
CA ALA A 110 -17.56 -1.17 6.68
C ALA A 110 -18.73 -2.15 6.65
N ASP A 111 -18.77 -3.13 7.55
CA ASP A 111 -19.87 -4.06 7.73
C ASP A 111 -20.91 -3.59 8.77
N GLY A 112 -20.59 -2.55 9.55
CA GLY A 112 -21.49 -1.90 10.48
C GLY A 112 -21.66 -2.64 11.81
N ASP A 113 -20.68 -3.46 12.20
CA ASP A 113 -20.71 -4.21 13.47
C ASP A 113 -20.33 -3.36 14.69
N GLY A 114 -19.86 -2.12 14.48
CA GLY A 114 -19.46 -1.15 15.49
C GLY A 114 -17.95 -1.13 15.77
N LEU A 115 -17.16 -1.93 15.07
CA LEU A 115 -15.71 -2.04 15.25
C LEU A 115 -14.99 -2.02 13.92
N ALA A 116 -14.07 -1.07 13.73
CA ALA A 116 -13.15 -1.13 12.59
C ALA A 116 -12.02 -2.13 12.91
N ASP A 117 -12.06 -3.33 12.31
CA ASP A 117 -11.12 -4.41 12.55
C ASP A 117 -10.23 -4.66 11.31
N VAL A 118 -8.90 -4.50 11.47
CA VAL A 118 -7.92 -4.71 10.40
C VAL A 118 -7.85 -6.15 9.90
N TRP A 119 -8.27 -7.10 10.72
CA TRP A 119 -8.33 -8.53 10.42
C TRP A 119 -9.63 -8.93 9.73
N ASN A 120 -10.66 -8.07 9.79
CA ASN A 120 -11.89 -8.25 9.05
C ASN A 120 -11.70 -7.86 7.59
N PRO A 121 -11.83 -8.79 6.61
CA PRO A 121 -11.63 -8.46 5.20
C PRO A 121 -12.58 -7.39 4.66
N VAL A 122 -13.80 -7.28 5.20
CA VAL A 122 -14.77 -6.26 4.77
C VAL A 122 -14.22 -4.87 5.08
N ASP A 123 -13.82 -4.67 6.33
CA ASP A 123 -13.27 -3.39 6.79
C ASP A 123 -11.96 -3.05 6.10
N ALA A 124 -11.04 -4.02 6.04
CA ALA A 124 -9.71 -3.80 5.49
C ALA A 124 -9.75 -3.47 3.99
N ILE A 125 -10.55 -4.19 3.18
CA ILE A 125 -10.68 -3.96 1.75
C ILE A 125 -11.34 -2.60 1.47
N HIS A 126 -12.41 -2.24 2.18
CA HIS A 126 -13.05 -0.93 2.01
C HIS A 126 -12.17 0.21 2.48
N SER A 127 -11.43 0.03 3.58
CA SER A 127 -10.44 1.00 4.05
C SER A 127 -9.32 1.23 3.04
N ALA A 128 -8.81 0.16 2.41
CA ALA A 128 -7.79 0.25 1.37
C ALA A 128 -8.29 1.00 0.13
N ALA A 129 -9.48 0.70 -0.35
CA ALA A 129 -10.10 1.43 -1.47
C ALA A 129 -10.30 2.92 -1.13
N ARG A 130 -10.75 3.23 0.10
CA ARG A 130 -10.88 4.60 0.59
C ARG A 130 -9.53 5.31 0.64
N MET A 131 -8.49 4.68 1.19
CA MET A 131 -7.13 5.24 1.23
C MET A 131 -6.59 5.53 -0.15
N ASN A 132 -6.75 4.61 -1.10
CA ASN A 132 -6.37 4.82 -2.49
C ASN A 132 -7.09 6.02 -3.14
N CYS A 133 -8.38 6.20 -2.87
CA CYS A 133 -9.14 7.36 -3.34
C CYS A 133 -8.60 8.69 -2.78
N ILE A 134 -8.23 8.71 -1.49
CA ILE A 134 -7.64 9.87 -0.84
C ILE A 134 -6.27 10.16 -1.45
N ASN A 135 -5.41 9.15 -1.54
CA ASN A 135 -4.08 9.27 -2.14
C ASN A 135 -4.16 9.82 -3.57
N ARG A 136 -5.08 9.27 -4.38
CA ARG A 136 -5.28 9.74 -5.76
C ARG A 136 -5.67 11.21 -5.86
N LYS A 137 -6.41 11.74 -4.89
CA LYS A 137 -6.75 13.17 -4.84
C LYS A 137 -5.53 14.01 -4.47
N LEU A 138 -4.74 13.52 -3.51
CA LEU A 138 -3.57 14.25 -3.01
C LEU A 138 -2.45 14.33 -4.04
N VAL A 139 -2.23 13.28 -4.83
CA VAL A 139 -1.16 13.23 -5.85
C VAL A 139 -1.58 13.81 -7.23
N LYS A 140 -2.73 14.47 -7.32
CA LYS A 140 -3.29 14.89 -8.63
C LYS A 140 -2.42 15.93 -9.37
N GLY A 141 -1.57 16.66 -8.67
CA GLY A 141 -0.72 17.72 -9.21
C GLY A 141 0.66 17.24 -9.66
N LEU A 142 0.98 15.96 -9.50
CA LEU A 142 2.28 15.41 -9.88
C LEU A 142 2.33 15.04 -11.37
N ASP A 143 3.48 15.24 -11.99
CA ASP A 143 3.73 14.86 -13.37
C ASP A 143 3.82 13.34 -13.52
N GLY A 144 3.22 12.80 -14.60
CA GLY A 144 3.24 11.37 -14.90
C GLY A 144 1.94 10.63 -14.56
N PRO A 145 1.96 9.28 -14.62
CA PRO A 145 0.76 8.47 -14.44
C PRO A 145 0.23 8.50 -13.01
N ARG A 146 -0.87 9.22 -12.80
CA ARG A 146 -1.50 9.36 -11.46
C ARG A 146 -1.75 8.03 -10.76
N ILE A 147 -2.08 6.97 -11.49
CA ILE A 147 -2.34 5.66 -10.90
C ILE A 147 -1.08 5.08 -10.23
N LYS A 148 0.09 5.26 -10.84
CA LYS A 148 1.37 4.83 -10.24
C LYS A 148 1.65 5.60 -8.95
N HIS A 149 1.44 6.92 -8.96
CA HIS A 149 1.61 7.75 -7.75
C HIS A 149 0.61 7.36 -6.64
N THR A 150 -0.61 6.93 -7.02
CA THR A 150 -1.61 6.46 -6.05
C THR A 150 -1.13 5.23 -5.30
N PHE A 151 -0.63 4.22 -6.01
CA PHE A 151 -0.12 3.00 -5.38
C PHE A 151 1.24 3.22 -4.68
N ALA A 152 2.11 4.06 -5.23
CA ALA A 152 3.32 4.49 -4.53
C ALA A 152 2.99 5.18 -3.19
N ALA A 153 1.94 6.01 -3.17
CA ALA A 153 1.48 6.67 -1.95
C ALA A 153 0.85 5.71 -0.93
N TYR A 154 0.26 4.59 -1.38
CA TYR A 154 -0.19 3.53 -0.48
C TYR A 154 1.00 2.86 0.22
N ASN A 155 2.01 2.51 -0.55
CA ASN A 155 3.19 1.77 -0.08
C ASN A 155 4.16 2.66 0.72
N ALA A 156 4.62 3.79 0.14
CA ALA A 156 5.65 4.66 0.73
C ALA A 156 5.10 5.81 1.60
N GLY A 157 3.77 5.96 1.65
CA GLY A 157 3.11 7.11 2.24
C GLY A 157 3.04 8.30 1.27
N VAL A 158 1.90 8.99 1.27
CA VAL A 158 1.65 10.13 0.39
C VAL A 158 2.64 11.29 0.62
N GLY A 159 3.10 11.49 1.85
CA GLY A 159 4.11 12.50 2.17
C GLY A 159 5.41 12.32 1.40
N SER A 160 5.92 11.09 1.33
CA SER A 160 7.12 10.77 0.55
C SER A 160 6.92 11.02 -0.94
N VAL A 161 5.77 10.59 -1.49
CA VAL A 161 5.46 10.79 -2.91
C VAL A 161 5.38 12.28 -3.26
N LEU A 162 4.82 13.11 -2.39
CA LEU A 162 4.77 14.57 -2.60
C LEU A 162 6.14 15.22 -2.43
N GLU A 163 6.94 14.78 -1.47
CA GLU A 163 8.30 15.29 -1.22
C GLU A 163 9.22 15.03 -2.41
N TYR A 164 9.14 13.83 -3.00
CA TYR A 164 9.96 13.45 -4.17
C TYR A 164 9.36 13.93 -5.50
N GLY A 165 8.15 14.49 -5.49
CA GLY A 165 7.45 14.90 -6.72
C GLY A 165 7.06 13.74 -7.63
N GLY A 166 7.00 12.51 -7.11
CA GLY A 166 6.74 11.29 -7.87
C GLY A 166 7.00 10.03 -7.05
N ILE A 167 7.31 8.92 -7.73
CA ILE A 167 7.62 7.65 -7.07
C ILE A 167 8.95 7.78 -6.32
N PRO A 168 8.97 7.60 -4.99
CA PRO A 168 10.23 7.67 -4.23
C PRO A 168 11.21 6.57 -4.66
N PRO A 169 12.53 6.81 -4.58
CA PRO A 169 13.55 5.82 -4.97
C PRO A 169 13.75 4.75 -3.89
N PHE A 170 12.70 4.32 -3.24
CA PHE A 170 12.73 3.23 -2.27
C PHE A 170 12.58 1.90 -3.01
N PRO A 171 13.40 0.87 -2.71
CA PRO A 171 13.35 -0.41 -3.41
C PRO A 171 11.97 -1.08 -3.45
N GLU A 172 11.19 -0.90 -2.37
CA GLU A 172 9.85 -1.46 -2.22
C GLU A 172 8.76 -0.70 -3.01
N THR A 173 9.07 0.50 -3.52
CA THR A 173 8.10 1.38 -4.19
C THR A 173 8.30 1.44 -5.70
N GLN A 174 9.45 0.97 -6.21
CA GLN A 174 9.84 1.04 -7.62
C GLN A 174 9.14 0.04 -8.55
#